data_ec44e135f725cfc9543b4e3249db6b2a
#
_entry.id   ec44e135f725cfc9543b4e3249db6b2a
#
_cell.length_a   1.000
_cell.length_b   1.000
_cell.length_c   1.000
_cell.angle_alpha   90.00
_cell.angle_beta   90.00
_cell.angle_gamma   90.00
#
_symmetry.space_group_name_H-M   'P 1'
#
loop_
_entity.id
_entity.type
_entity.pdbx_description
1 polymer ?
#
loop_
_entity_poly.entity_id
_entity_poly.type
_entity_poly.pdbx_seq_one_letter_code
_entity_poly.pdbx_strand_id
1 'polypeptide(L)'
;LVVPKQELDYILDIEDDLLADLHIFAKQVAIAMKKAIPCTRIGMTVIGLEVPHTHIHLIPINQVSDMNFAKSKIQLSPEEMISVASEIKAYL
;
A
#
# COMPACT_ATOMS: atom_id res chain seq x y z
N LEU A 1 -0.53 1.77 -2.79
CA LEU A 1 -1.90 1.49 -2.35
C LEU A 1 -2.43 0.23 -3.02
N VAL A 2 -3.15 -0.58 -2.25
CA VAL A 2 -3.92 -1.72 -2.76
C VAL A 2 -5.40 -1.37 -2.65
N VAL A 3 -6.10 -1.43 -3.77
CA VAL A 3 -7.46 -0.91 -3.90
C VAL A 3 -8.32 -1.98 -4.58
N PRO A 4 -9.50 -2.31 -4.04
CA PRO A 4 -10.40 -3.21 -4.76
C PRO A 4 -10.99 -2.51 -5.99
N LYS A 5 -11.29 -3.29 -7.03
CA LYS A 5 -11.92 -2.73 -8.23
C LYS A 5 -13.35 -2.28 -7.96
N GLN A 6 -14.01 -2.92 -7.00
CA GLN A 6 -15.35 -2.56 -6.56
C GLN A 6 -15.26 -1.36 -5.62
N GLU A 7 -16.06 -0.32 -5.84
CA GLU A 7 -16.06 0.88 -5.02
C GLU A 7 -16.79 0.60 -3.70
N LEU A 8 -16.01 0.45 -2.63
CA LEU A 8 -16.48 0.17 -1.28
C LEU A 8 -15.77 1.12 -0.32
N ASP A 9 -16.53 1.75 0.58
CA ASP A 9 -15.97 2.81 1.44
C ASP A 9 -15.25 2.24 2.67
N TYR A 10 -15.99 1.56 3.54
CA TYR A 10 -15.47 1.14 4.84
C TYR A 10 -15.00 -0.30 4.81
N ILE A 11 -13.72 -0.52 5.15
CA ILE A 11 -13.12 -1.86 5.03
C ILE A 11 -13.80 -2.91 5.90
N LEU A 12 -14.34 -2.50 7.08
CA LEU A 12 -15.00 -3.44 7.98
C LEU A 12 -16.41 -3.83 7.53
N ASP A 13 -16.94 -3.16 6.51
CA ASP A 13 -18.23 -3.52 5.88
C ASP A 13 -18.06 -4.47 4.68
N ILE A 14 -16.81 -4.75 4.29
CA ILE A 14 -16.52 -5.63 3.14
C ILE A 14 -16.77 -7.09 3.53
N GLU A 15 -17.39 -7.86 2.61
CA GLU A 15 -17.59 -9.29 2.81
C GLU A 15 -16.26 -10.02 3.05
N ASP A 16 -16.29 -11.07 3.86
CA ASP A 16 -15.10 -11.80 4.31
C ASP A 16 -14.25 -12.30 3.14
N ASP A 17 -14.86 -12.85 2.09
CA ASP A 17 -14.13 -13.39 0.95
C ASP A 17 -13.33 -12.29 0.22
N LEU A 18 -13.95 -11.14 -0.03
CA LEU A 18 -13.27 -10.02 -0.67
C LEU A 18 -12.20 -9.42 0.26
N LEU A 19 -12.51 -9.33 1.55
CA LEU A 19 -11.57 -8.84 2.56
C LEU A 19 -10.31 -9.72 2.59
N ALA A 20 -10.51 -11.03 2.60
CA ALA A 20 -9.41 -12.00 2.59
C ALA A 20 -8.58 -11.86 1.30
N ASP A 21 -9.23 -11.83 0.14
CA ASP A 21 -8.54 -11.71 -1.15
C ASP A 21 -7.74 -10.41 -1.25
N LEU A 22 -8.31 -9.30 -0.75
CA LEU A 22 -7.65 -8.00 -0.74
C LEU A 22 -6.35 -8.04 0.09
N HIS A 23 -6.40 -8.67 1.27
CA HIS A 23 -5.24 -8.79 2.14
C HIS A 23 -4.20 -9.75 1.59
N ILE A 24 -4.62 -10.86 0.98
CA ILE A 24 -3.70 -11.80 0.32
C ILE A 24 -2.97 -11.11 -0.82
N PHE A 25 -3.69 -10.35 -1.63
CA PHE A 25 -3.08 -9.57 -2.71
C PHE A 25 -2.11 -8.51 -2.16
N ALA A 26 -2.52 -7.80 -1.09
CA ALA A 26 -1.65 -6.84 -0.42
C ALA A 26 -0.34 -7.48 0.05
N LYS A 27 -0.40 -8.69 0.59
CA LYS A 27 0.80 -9.45 0.96
C LYS A 27 1.71 -9.71 -0.22
N GLN A 28 1.16 -10.11 -1.36
CA GLN A 28 1.94 -10.35 -2.58
C GLN A 28 2.64 -9.08 -3.05
N VAL A 29 1.93 -7.96 -3.07
CA VAL A 29 2.49 -6.66 -3.44
C VAL A 29 3.57 -6.22 -2.44
N ALA A 30 3.33 -6.40 -1.15
CA ALA A 30 4.28 -6.05 -0.10
C ALA A 30 5.60 -6.84 -0.22
N ILE A 31 5.51 -8.12 -0.55
CA ILE A 31 6.71 -8.95 -0.78
C ILE A 31 7.50 -8.42 -1.97
N ALA A 32 6.83 -8.07 -3.06
CA ALA A 32 7.47 -7.47 -4.24
C ALA A 32 8.11 -6.12 -3.90
N MET A 33 7.42 -5.28 -3.13
CA MET A 33 7.96 -4.00 -2.68
C MET A 33 9.21 -4.16 -1.83
N LYS A 34 9.21 -5.13 -0.92
CA LYS A 34 10.36 -5.41 -0.06
C LYS A 34 11.59 -5.81 -0.86
N LYS A 35 11.41 -6.51 -1.97
CA LYS A 35 12.51 -6.88 -2.87
C LYS A 35 13.01 -5.71 -3.69
N ALA A 36 12.12 -4.83 -4.11
CA ALA A 36 12.44 -3.69 -4.98
C ALA A 36 13.02 -2.50 -4.21
N ILE A 37 12.57 -2.29 -2.97
CA ILE A 37 12.87 -1.08 -2.20
C ILE A 37 13.63 -1.44 -0.92
N PRO A 38 14.86 -0.93 -0.74
CA PRO A 38 15.61 -1.15 0.51
C PRO A 38 14.87 -0.56 1.71
N CYS A 39 14.48 -1.42 2.64
CA CYS A 39 13.79 -1.02 3.87
C CYS A 39 13.81 -2.18 4.87
N THR A 40 13.55 -1.88 6.12
CA THR A 40 13.50 -2.91 7.17
C THR A 40 12.26 -3.78 7.01
N ARG A 41 11.10 -3.16 6.81
CA ARG A 41 9.80 -3.83 6.63
C ARG A 41 8.87 -3.04 5.75
N ILE A 42 7.80 -3.68 5.31
CA ILE A 42 6.65 -3.00 4.71
C ILE A 42 5.57 -2.89 5.78
N GLY A 43 5.21 -1.67 6.13
CA GLY A 43 4.08 -1.39 7.02
C GLY A 43 2.77 -1.44 6.25
N MET A 44 1.71 -1.86 6.92
CA MET A 44 0.37 -1.97 6.33
C MET A 44 -0.64 -1.27 7.23
N THR A 45 -1.49 -0.42 6.65
CA THR A 45 -2.57 0.23 7.40
C THR A 45 -3.74 0.62 6.50
N VAL A 46 -4.92 0.73 7.12
CA VAL A 46 -6.14 1.25 6.49
C VAL A 46 -6.68 2.34 7.38
N ILE A 47 -6.94 3.51 6.84
CA ILE A 47 -7.45 4.66 7.61
C ILE A 47 -8.90 4.97 7.25
N GLY A 48 -9.16 5.33 5.98
CA GLY A 48 -10.53 5.52 5.48
C GLY A 48 -11.22 6.81 5.88
N LEU A 49 -10.49 7.86 6.23
CA LEU A 49 -11.11 9.13 6.67
C LEU A 49 -11.28 10.16 5.55
N GLU A 50 -10.43 10.12 4.52
CA GLU A 50 -10.40 11.18 3.51
C GLU A 50 -11.02 10.76 2.19
N VAL A 51 -10.78 9.53 1.73
CA VAL A 51 -11.25 9.03 0.44
C VAL A 51 -12.26 7.92 0.66
N PRO A 52 -13.51 8.05 0.15
CA PRO A 52 -14.57 7.06 0.36
C PRO A 52 -14.42 5.85 -0.58
N HIS A 53 -13.25 5.31 -0.67
CA HIS A 53 -12.91 4.09 -1.40
C HIS A 53 -11.82 3.38 -0.62
N THR A 54 -12.13 2.20 -0.12
CA THR A 54 -11.21 1.44 0.73
C THR A 54 -9.86 1.25 0.04
N HIS A 55 -8.79 1.47 0.78
CA HIS A 55 -7.44 1.25 0.28
C HIS A 55 -6.50 0.86 1.41
N ILE A 56 -5.63 -0.08 1.12
CA ILE A 56 -4.58 -0.51 2.03
C ILE A 56 -3.31 0.25 1.66
N HIS A 57 -2.75 0.98 2.64
CA HIS A 57 -1.44 1.59 2.50
C HIS A 57 -0.36 0.56 2.76
N LEU A 58 0.57 0.42 1.82
CA LEU A 58 1.80 -0.36 1.98
C LEU A 58 2.97 0.63 1.94
N ILE A 59 3.69 0.73 3.03
CA ILE A 59 4.71 1.76 3.21
C ILE A 59 6.05 1.13 3.59
N PRO A 60 7.12 1.35 2.82
CA PRO A 60 8.45 0.94 3.24
C PRO A 60 8.85 1.71 4.50
N ILE A 61 9.19 0.98 5.55
CA ILE A 61 9.50 1.59 6.85
C ILE A 61 10.80 1.05 7.44
N ASN A 62 11.50 1.91 8.18
CA ASN A 62 12.68 1.57 8.96
C ASN A 62 12.45 1.87 10.45
N GLN A 63 11.45 2.68 10.78
CA GLN A 63 11.08 3.05 12.14
C GLN A 63 9.58 3.35 12.22
N VAL A 64 9.03 3.34 13.43
CA VAL A 64 7.58 3.53 13.64
C VAL A 64 7.10 4.88 13.09
N SER A 65 7.90 5.93 13.23
CA SER A 65 7.52 7.26 12.75
C SER A 65 7.34 7.34 11.23
N ASP A 66 7.85 6.39 10.47
CA ASP A 66 7.63 6.33 9.02
C ASP A 66 6.16 6.07 8.66
N MET A 67 5.35 5.59 9.60
CA MET A 67 3.90 5.43 9.45
C MET A 67 3.12 6.70 9.83
N ASN A 68 3.79 7.79 10.18
CA ASN A 68 3.12 9.04 10.54
C ASN A 68 2.69 9.81 9.30
N PHE A 69 1.40 9.82 9.02
CA PHE A 69 0.81 10.50 7.86
C PHE A 69 0.87 12.03 7.94
N ALA A 70 1.19 12.58 9.12
CA ALA A 70 1.38 14.02 9.30
C ALA A 70 2.79 14.50 8.92
N LYS A 71 3.75 13.56 8.75
CA LYS A 71 5.11 13.90 8.31
C LYS A 71 5.12 14.36 6.85
N SER A 72 6.09 15.20 6.52
CA SER A 72 6.36 15.57 5.12
C SER A 72 6.66 14.34 4.30
N LYS A 73 6.04 14.25 3.12
CA LYS A 73 6.21 13.13 2.21
C LYS A 73 7.36 13.38 1.25
N ILE A 74 8.02 12.32 0.84
CA ILE A 74 9.02 12.37 -0.22
C ILE A 74 8.34 12.77 -1.52
N GLN A 75 8.93 13.74 -2.22
CA GLN A 75 8.43 14.20 -3.51
C GLN A 75 9.21 13.47 -4.61
N LEU A 76 8.50 12.73 -5.45
CA LEU A 76 9.06 12.04 -6.61
C LEU A 76 8.53 12.64 -7.89
N SER A 77 9.39 12.74 -8.91
CA SER A 77 8.95 13.11 -10.25
C SER A 77 8.06 12.03 -10.85
N PRO A 78 7.26 12.34 -11.89
CA PRO A 78 6.47 11.32 -12.60
C PRO A 78 7.34 10.17 -13.13
N GLU A 79 8.54 10.47 -13.62
CA GLU A 79 9.48 9.46 -14.13
C GLU A 79 9.99 8.54 -13.00
N GLU A 80 10.30 9.11 -11.84
CA GLU A 80 10.71 8.34 -10.66
C GLU A 80 9.58 7.44 -10.17
N MET A 81 8.34 7.92 -10.17
CA MET A 81 7.15 7.13 -9.80
C MET A 81 6.98 5.94 -10.74
N ILE A 82 7.11 6.16 -12.05
CA ILE A 82 7.04 5.09 -13.06
C ILE A 82 8.16 4.08 -12.86
N SER A 83 9.37 4.54 -12.60
CA SER A 83 10.51 3.68 -12.37
C SER A 83 10.31 2.78 -11.15
N VAL A 84 9.87 3.34 -10.04
CA VAL A 84 9.58 2.59 -8.82
C VAL A 84 8.47 1.56 -9.06
N ALA A 85 7.40 1.95 -9.73
CA ALA A 85 6.31 1.04 -10.06
C ALA A 85 6.80 -0.13 -10.93
N SER A 86 7.65 0.14 -11.91
CA SER A 86 8.23 -0.89 -12.78
C SER A 86 9.12 -1.86 -11.99
N GLU A 87 9.93 -1.37 -11.07
CA GLU A 87 10.77 -2.19 -10.21
C GLU A 87 9.93 -3.13 -9.34
N ILE A 88 8.87 -2.63 -8.74
CA ILE A 88 7.96 -3.44 -7.94
C ILE A 88 7.27 -4.50 -8.81
N LYS A 89 6.77 -4.09 -9.97
CA LYS A 89 6.08 -4.98 -10.89
C LYS A 89 6.95 -6.14 -11.35
N ALA A 90 8.25 -5.93 -11.49
CA ALA A 90 9.20 -6.97 -11.89
C ALA A 90 9.26 -8.14 -10.91
N TYR A 91 8.85 -7.95 -9.67
CA TYR A 91 8.83 -8.98 -8.63
C TYR A 91 7.45 -9.56 -8.35
N LEU A 92 6.42 -9.12 -9.08
CA LEU A 92 5.06 -9.65 -8.94
C LEU A 92 4.88 -10.96 -9.70
#